data_1b9407fd2875bfce8312d873ed3925f6
#
_entry.id   1b9407fd2875bfce8312d873ed3925f6
#
_cell.length_a   1.000
_cell.length_b   1.000
_cell.length_c   1.000
_cell.angle_alpha   90.00
_cell.angle_beta   90.00
_cell.angle_gamma   90.00
#
_symmetry.space_group_name_H-M   'P 1'
#
loop_
_entity.id
_entity.type
_entity.pdbx_description
1 polymer ?
#
loop_
_entity_poly.entity_id
_entity_poly.type
_entity_poly.pdbx_seq_one_letter_code
_entity_poly.pdbx_strand_id
1 'polypeptide(L)'
;PLITAHLVAFWFCETGGVTPPVALVAFAASSIAKCNPYKAGVEAVRLASPLFIIPMLFIYTPILMDGPLPNVIETMLSCLVGIIAYAGMMQGYWIKRVNWLERVLLGVAAFCLFVPNIYSDLGGLILLVVLSLFNHRKTDEVPSAAGQDMVAHRETL
;
A
#
# COMPACT_ATOMS: atom_id res chain seq x y z
N PRO A 1 25.71 4.28 3.79
CA PRO A 1 26.55 3.82 2.68
C PRO A 1 26.23 4.58 1.39
N LEU A 2 27.22 4.74 0.51
CA LEU A 2 27.05 5.48 -0.75
C LEU A 2 25.98 4.85 -1.65
N ILE A 3 25.92 3.53 -1.68
CA ILE A 3 24.95 2.78 -2.48
C ILE A 3 23.50 3.05 -2.03
N THR A 4 23.27 3.13 -0.74
CA THR A 4 21.95 3.45 -0.16
C THR A 4 21.48 4.84 -0.62
N ALA A 5 22.37 5.83 -0.58
CA ALA A 5 22.04 7.19 -1.03
C ALA A 5 21.66 7.23 -2.53
N HIS A 6 22.40 6.50 -3.38
CA HIS A 6 22.07 6.41 -4.80
C HIS A 6 20.75 5.69 -5.06
N LEU A 7 20.48 4.59 -4.36
CA LEU A 7 19.23 3.84 -4.51
C LEU A 7 18.03 4.65 -4.04
N VAL A 8 18.15 5.40 -2.94
CA VAL A 8 17.09 6.29 -2.46
C VAL A 8 16.81 7.40 -3.48
N ALA A 9 17.85 8.06 -4.00
CA ALA A 9 17.70 9.10 -5.00
C ALA A 9 17.06 8.57 -6.29
N PHE A 10 17.53 7.42 -6.78
CA PHE A 10 16.97 6.74 -7.96
C PHE A 10 15.49 6.43 -7.76
N TRP A 11 15.13 5.85 -6.62
CA TRP A 11 13.76 5.45 -6.31
C TRP A 11 12.78 6.64 -6.26
N PHE A 12 13.21 7.76 -5.65
CA PHE A 12 12.41 8.98 -5.65
C PHE A 12 12.25 9.59 -7.04
N CYS A 13 13.25 9.47 -7.91
CA CYS A 13 13.11 9.90 -9.31
C CYS A 13 12.02 9.10 -10.04
N GLU A 14 11.95 7.79 -9.84
CA GLU A 14 10.92 6.92 -10.46
C GLU A 14 9.51 7.29 -10.00
N THR A 15 9.32 7.63 -8.72
CA THR A 15 8.00 8.01 -8.20
C THR A 15 7.50 9.35 -8.74
N GLY A 16 8.36 10.19 -9.31
CA GLY A 16 7.98 11.48 -9.91
C GLY A 16 7.00 11.35 -11.06
N GLY A 17 7.04 10.25 -11.82
CA GLY A 17 6.13 9.98 -12.93
C GLY A 17 4.66 9.82 -12.53
N VAL A 18 4.39 9.43 -11.29
CA VAL A 18 3.03 9.24 -10.76
C VAL A 18 2.59 10.35 -9.80
N THR A 19 3.51 11.23 -9.39
CA THR A 19 3.27 12.22 -8.34
C THR A 19 2.92 13.59 -8.92
N PRO A 20 1.74 14.17 -8.62
CA PRO A 20 1.43 15.55 -8.96
C PRO A 20 2.43 16.53 -8.30
N PRO A 21 2.78 17.65 -8.96
CA PRO A 21 2.17 18.19 -10.19
C PRO A 21 2.71 17.59 -11.50
N VAL A 22 3.80 16.84 -11.48
CA VAL A 22 4.43 16.28 -12.68
C VAL A 22 3.58 15.15 -13.28
N ALA A 23 3.37 14.06 -12.56
CA ALA A 23 2.46 12.93 -12.81
C ALA A 23 2.25 12.56 -14.30
N LEU A 24 3.31 12.58 -15.11
CA LEU A 24 3.22 12.40 -16.58
C LEU A 24 2.50 11.12 -16.98
N VAL A 25 2.80 10.02 -16.29
CA VAL A 25 2.20 8.71 -16.57
C VAL A 25 0.70 8.70 -16.25
N ALA A 26 0.32 9.30 -15.10
CA ALA A 26 -1.07 9.38 -14.69
C ALA A 26 -1.88 10.31 -15.61
N PHE A 27 -1.28 11.41 -16.09
CA PHE A 27 -1.94 12.33 -17.02
C PHE A 27 -2.10 11.71 -18.40
N ALA A 28 -1.11 10.97 -18.90
CA ALA A 28 -1.23 10.23 -20.15
C ALA A 28 -2.35 9.18 -20.05
N ALA A 29 -2.40 8.41 -18.97
CA ALA A 29 -3.47 7.44 -18.73
C ALA A 29 -4.85 8.08 -18.64
N SER A 30 -4.97 9.28 -18.04
CA SER A 30 -6.22 10.01 -17.93
C SER A 30 -6.78 10.43 -19.29
N SER A 31 -5.91 10.72 -20.25
CA SER A 31 -6.30 11.08 -21.63
C SER A 31 -6.94 9.89 -22.34
N ILE A 32 -6.42 8.68 -22.13
CA ILE A 32 -6.97 7.43 -22.68
C ILE A 32 -8.29 7.09 -22.00
N ALA A 33 -8.35 7.21 -20.69
CA ALA A 33 -9.53 6.91 -19.86
C ALA A 33 -10.63 8.00 -19.97
N LYS A 34 -10.35 9.13 -20.64
CA LYS A 34 -11.26 10.30 -20.77
C LYS A 34 -11.76 10.79 -19.39
N CYS A 35 -10.91 10.78 -18.39
CA CYS A 35 -11.22 11.23 -17.04
C CYS A 35 -10.43 12.49 -16.66
N ASN A 36 -10.77 13.11 -15.51
CA ASN A 36 -10.08 14.29 -15.03
C ASN A 36 -8.62 13.96 -14.66
N PRO A 37 -7.60 14.62 -15.28
CA PRO A 37 -6.19 14.32 -15.05
C PRO A 37 -5.75 14.46 -13.59
N TYR A 38 -6.24 15.48 -12.90
CA TYR A 38 -5.89 15.70 -11.50
C TYR A 38 -6.41 14.59 -10.59
N LYS A 39 -7.67 14.15 -10.79
CA LYS A 39 -8.24 13.02 -10.05
C LYS A 39 -7.47 11.73 -10.33
N ALA A 40 -7.09 11.49 -11.58
CA ALA A 40 -6.26 10.35 -11.96
C ALA A 40 -4.89 10.40 -11.27
N GLY A 41 -4.24 11.57 -11.19
CA GLY A 41 -2.99 11.75 -10.49
C GLY A 41 -3.08 11.48 -8.97
N VAL A 42 -4.12 11.97 -8.32
CA VAL A 42 -4.35 11.72 -6.88
C VAL A 42 -4.57 10.22 -6.60
N GLU A 43 -5.35 9.54 -7.45
CA GLU A 43 -5.57 8.10 -7.29
C GLU A 43 -4.30 7.30 -7.61
N ALA A 44 -3.50 7.73 -8.59
CA ALA A 44 -2.20 7.13 -8.88
C ALA A 44 -1.25 7.21 -7.68
N VAL A 45 -1.15 8.35 -6.99
CA VAL A 45 -0.35 8.47 -5.75
C VAL A 45 -0.88 7.57 -4.65
N ARG A 46 -2.19 7.48 -4.49
CA ARG A 46 -2.80 6.60 -3.50
C ARG A 46 -2.46 5.13 -3.73
N LEU A 47 -2.53 4.68 -4.99
CA LEU A 47 -2.15 3.32 -5.37
C LEU A 47 -0.64 3.08 -5.25
N ALA A 48 0.17 4.09 -5.62
CA ALA A 48 1.62 4.03 -5.57
C ALA A 48 2.19 4.33 -4.17
N SER A 49 1.35 4.63 -3.18
CA SER A 49 1.80 5.02 -1.84
C SER A 49 2.80 4.05 -1.17
N PRO A 50 2.74 2.71 -1.37
CA PRO A 50 3.77 1.81 -0.85
C PRO A 50 5.18 2.08 -1.38
N LEU A 51 5.29 2.62 -2.61
CA LEU A 51 6.58 2.93 -3.23
C LEU A 51 7.35 4.02 -2.47
N PHE A 52 6.66 4.91 -1.76
CA PHE A 52 7.31 5.94 -0.95
C PHE A 52 7.92 5.42 0.34
N ILE A 53 7.51 4.24 0.80
CA ILE A 53 8.04 3.60 2.01
C ILE A 53 9.35 2.87 1.71
N ILE A 54 9.50 2.29 0.51
CA ILE A 54 10.67 1.48 0.15
C ILE A 54 12.00 2.23 0.35
N PRO A 55 12.17 3.52 -0.06
CA PRO A 55 13.40 4.25 0.23
C PRO A 55 13.71 4.41 1.72
N MET A 56 12.68 4.52 2.56
CA MET A 56 12.85 4.56 4.01
C MET A 56 13.36 3.23 4.55
N LEU A 57 12.85 2.10 4.01
CA LEU A 57 13.34 0.78 4.37
C LEU A 57 14.83 0.58 4.00
N PHE A 58 15.30 1.15 2.89
CA PHE A 58 16.71 1.12 2.51
C PHE A 58 17.64 1.81 3.53
N ILE A 59 17.12 2.82 4.24
CA ILE A 59 17.89 3.59 5.22
C ILE A 59 17.90 2.90 6.59
N TYR A 60 16.76 2.39 7.01
CA TYR A 60 16.53 1.95 8.39
C TYR A 60 16.64 0.45 8.60
N THR A 61 16.72 -0.34 7.53
CA THR A 61 16.75 -1.81 7.63
C THR A 61 17.94 -2.40 6.89
N PRO A 62 18.43 -3.60 7.28
CA PRO A 62 19.52 -4.29 6.59
C PRO A 62 19.13 -4.93 5.25
N ILE A 63 18.06 -4.46 4.61
CA ILE A 63 17.51 -5.03 3.37
C ILE A 63 18.51 -4.99 2.18
N LEU A 64 19.47 -4.05 2.22
CA LEU A 64 20.52 -3.91 1.23
C LEU A 64 21.76 -4.81 1.51
N MET A 65 21.57 -5.93 2.18
CA MET A 65 22.61 -6.88 2.57
C MET A 65 23.67 -6.29 3.53
N ASP A 66 23.28 -5.32 4.33
CA ASP A 66 24.16 -4.66 5.31
C ASP A 66 24.08 -5.39 6.68
N GLY A 67 24.26 -6.74 6.66
CA GLY A 67 24.20 -7.56 7.86
C GLY A 67 24.30 -9.06 7.60
N PRO A 68 24.21 -9.91 8.64
CA PRO A 68 24.22 -11.35 8.48
C PRO A 68 22.98 -11.83 7.70
N LEU A 69 23.21 -12.78 6.77
CA LEU A 69 22.17 -13.30 5.87
C LEU A 69 20.83 -13.67 6.53
N PRO A 70 20.80 -14.32 7.71
CA PRO A 70 19.52 -14.63 8.37
C PRO A 70 18.67 -13.39 8.66
N ASN A 71 19.30 -12.32 9.17
CA ASN A 71 18.61 -11.08 9.49
C ASN A 71 18.11 -10.35 8.23
N VAL A 72 18.88 -10.43 7.14
CA VAL A 72 18.46 -9.85 5.85
C VAL A 72 17.21 -10.55 5.33
N ILE A 73 17.21 -11.90 5.33
CA ILE A 73 16.06 -12.69 4.87
C ILE A 73 14.82 -12.43 5.72
N GLU A 74 14.97 -12.42 7.05
CA GLU A 74 13.90 -12.11 7.98
C GLU A 74 13.30 -10.73 7.66
N THR A 75 14.15 -9.71 7.59
CA THR A 75 13.72 -8.34 7.30
C THR A 75 13.05 -8.23 5.93
N MET A 76 13.54 -8.91 4.90
CA MET A 76 12.92 -8.92 3.57
C MET A 76 11.50 -9.49 3.61
N LEU A 77 11.31 -10.60 4.32
CA LEU A 77 10.00 -11.24 4.46
C LEU A 77 9.04 -10.35 5.27
N SER A 78 9.48 -9.80 6.40
CA SER A 78 8.69 -8.90 7.23
C SER A 78 8.30 -7.63 6.48
N CYS A 79 9.23 -7.01 5.76
CA CYS A 79 8.95 -5.84 4.93
C CYS A 79 7.96 -6.15 3.79
N LEU A 80 8.08 -7.31 3.13
CA LEU A 80 7.15 -7.73 2.09
C LEU A 80 5.71 -7.83 2.63
N VAL A 81 5.54 -8.50 3.75
CA VAL A 81 4.23 -8.62 4.43
C VAL A 81 3.74 -7.25 4.90
N GLY A 82 4.63 -6.42 5.45
CA GLY A 82 4.34 -5.06 5.88
C GLY A 82 3.85 -4.16 4.74
N ILE A 83 4.47 -4.24 3.56
CA ILE A 83 4.04 -3.49 2.35
C ILE A 83 2.64 -3.93 1.90
N ILE A 84 2.34 -5.23 1.92
CA ILE A 84 1.01 -5.76 1.58
C ILE A 84 -0.04 -5.23 2.57
N ALA A 85 0.26 -5.26 3.87
CA ALA A 85 -0.63 -4.73 4.91
C ALA A 85 -0.86 -3.21 4.74
N TYR A 86 0.19 -2.46 4.45
CA TYR A 86 0.12 -1.03 4.18
C TYR A 86 -0.72 -0.71 2.94
N ALA A 87 -0.55 -1.48 1.86
CA ALA A 87 -1.37 -1.34 0.66
C ALA A 87 -2.85 -1.59 0.95
N GLY A 88 -3.18 -2.61 1.74
CA GLY A 88 -4.55 -2.89 2.20
C GLY A 88 -5.13 -1.75 3.03
N MET A 89 -4.32 -1.15 3.93
CA MET A 89 -4.70 0.05 4.68
C MET A 89 -5.04 1.22 3.75
N MET A 90 -4.18 1.50 2.77
CA MET A 90 -4.37 2.64 1.86
C MET A 90 -5.59 2.48 0.97
N GLN A 91 -5.82 1.28 0.46
CA GLN A 91 -6.96 0.99 -0.40
C GLN A 91 -8.27 0.82 0.38
N GLY A 92 -8.20 0.54 1.69
CA GLY A 92 -9.37 0.27 2.51
C GLY A 92 -10.05 -1.06 2.17
N TYR A 93 -9.27 -1.99 1.59
CA TYR A 93 -9.70 -3.31 1.19
C TYR A 93 -8.61 -4.33 1.54
N TRP A 94 -9.00 -5.38 2.22
CA TRP A 94 -8.13 -6.52 2.54
C TRP A 94 -8.69 -7.77 1.84
N ILE A 95 -9.34 -8.65 2.53
CA ILE A 95 -10.15 -9.71 1.91
C ILE A 95 -11.55 -9.16 1.56
N LYS A 96 -12.07 -8.29 2.44
CA LYS A 96 -13.33 -7.56 2.29
C LYS A 96 -13.13 -6.08 2.62
N ARG A 97 -14.17 -5.25 2.51
CA ARG A 97 -14.09 -3.84 2.90
C ARG A 97 -13.69 -3.70 4.35
N VAL A 98 -12.69 -2.88 4.58
CA VAL A 98 -12.07 -2.65 5.89
C VAL A 98 -12.73 -1.45 6.56
N ASN A 99 -13.19 -1.63 7.81
CA ASN A 99 -13.68 -0.53 8.63
C ASN A 99 -12.53 0.41 9.02
N TRP A 100 -12.87 1.63 9.44
CA TRP A 100 -11.89 2.62 9.91
C TRP A 100 -10.94 2.07 10.98
N LEU A 101 -11.45 1.39 11.99
CA LEU A 101 -10.65 0.78 13.05
C LEU A 101 -9.69 -0.30 12.51
N GLU A 102 -10.19 -1.19 11.66
CA GLU A 102 -9.37 -2.21 11.02
C GLU A 102 -8.30 -1.61 10.12
N ARG A 103 -8.61 -0.50 9.46
CA ARG A 103 -7.68 0.25 8.63
C ARG A 103 -6.52 0.81 9.45
N VAL A 104 -6.81 1.39 10.61
CA VAL A 104 -5.78 1.87 11.53
C VAL A 104 -4.95 0.71 12.08
N LEU A 105 -5.59 -0.40 12.46
CA LEU A 105 -4.90 -1.59 12.95
C LEU A 105 -3.99 -2.23 11.88
N LEU A 106 -4.42 -2.26 10.61
CA LEU A 106 -3.57 -2.68 9.48
C LEU A 106 -2.33 -1.77 9.35
N GLY A 107 -2.51 -0.47 9.54
CA GLY A 107 -1.41 0.50 9.55
C GLY A 107 -0.43 0.22 10.69
N VAL A 108 -0.92 -0.01 11.89
CA VAL A 108 -0.07 -0.35 13.05
C VAL A 108 0.68 -1.66 12.79
N ALA A 109 0.00 -2.69 12.27
CA ALA A 109 0.64 -3.96 11.93
C ALA A 109 1.75 -3.80 10.88
N ALA A 110 1.50 -3.00 9.84
CA ALA A 110 2.49 -2.69 8.82
C ALA A 110 3.72 -1.96 9.42
N PHE A 111 3.47 -0.98 10.27
CA PHE A 111 4.56 -0.25 10.96
C PHE A 111 5.39 -1.15 11.87
N CYS A 112 4.75 -2.07 12.61
CA CYS A 112 5.46 -3.05 13.42
C CYS A 112 6.37 -3.95 12.58
N LEU A 113 5.93 -4.34 11.38
CA LEU A 113 6.69 -5.18 10.45
C LEU A 113 7.83 -4.43 9.72
N PHE A 114 7.84 -3.10 9.75
CA PHE A 114 8.93 -2.29 9.18
C PHE A 114 10.09 -2.08 10.16
N VAL A 115 9.89 -2.31 11.44
CA VAL A 115 10.95 -2.22 12.46
C VAL A 115 11.70 -3.55 12.51
N PRO A 116 13.01 -3.60 12.21
CA PRO A 116 13.78 -4.85 12.19
C PRO A 116 14.03 -5.38 13.59
N ASN A 117 13.02 -5.99 14.17
CA ASN A 117 13.07 -6.59 15.52
C ASN A 117 12.11 -7.78 15.57
N ILE A 118 12.62 -8.96 15.89
CA ILE A 118 11.86 -10.20 15.91
C ILE A 118 10.58 -10.14 16.78
N TYR A 119 10.62 -9.39 17.89
CA TYR A 119 9.44 -9.19 18.73
C TYR A 119 8.38 -8.33 18.07
N SER A 120 8.79 -7.32 17.32
CA SER A 120 7.91 -6.43 16.55
C SER A 120 7.29 -7.16 15.38
N ASP A 121 8.08 -7.97 14.68
CA ASP A 121 7.64 -8.78 13.54
C ASP A 121 6.60 -9.81 13.96
N LEU A 122 6.85 -10.50 15.10
CA LEU A 122 5.90 -11.47 15.63
C LEU A 122 4.59 -10.79 16.05
N GLY A 123 4.68 -9.65 16.72
CA GLY A 123 3.49 -8.85 17.11
C GLY A 123 2.70 -8.36 15.90
N GLY A 124 3.37 -7.82 14.87
CA GLY A 124 2.75 -7.37 13.63
C GLY A 124 2.07 -8.51 12.87
N LEU A 125 2.72 -9.67 12.78
CA LEU A 125 2.20 -10.86 12.11
C LEU A 125 0.98 -11.43 12.83
N ILE A 126 1.01 -11.53 14.16
CA ILE A 126 -0.15 -11.96 14.96
C ILE A 126 -1.32 -11.01 14.74
N LEU A 127 -1.09 -9.70 14.78
CA LEU A 127 -2.13 -8.70 14.55
C LEU A 127 -2.73 -8.82 13.15
N LEU A 128 -1.92 -9.05 12.12
CA LEU A 128 -2.39 -9.30 10.76
C LEU A 128 -3.24 -10.54 10.64
N VAL A 129 -2.82 -11.66 11.25
CA VAL A 129 -3.59 -12.92 11.22
C VAL A 129 -4.93 -12.72 11.91
N VAL A 130 -4.96 -12.08 13.07
CA VAL A 130 -6.20 -11.79 13.80
C VAL A 130 -7.13 -10.92 12.95
N LEU A 131 -6.62 -9.84 12.36
CA LEU A 131 -7.40 -8.96 11.49
C LEU A 131 -7.91 -9.68 10.24
N SER A 132 -7.10 -10.54 9.64
CA SER A 132 -7.48 -11.34 8.47
C SER A 132 -8.63 -12.30 8.82
N LEU A 133 -8.57 -12.98 9.96
CA LEU A 133 -9.62 -13.88 10.45
C LEU A 133 -10.91 -13.10 10.75
N PHE A 134 -10.81 -11.94 11.39
CA PHE A 134 -11.96 -11.07 11.66
C PHE A 134 -12.60 -10.58 10.36
N ASN A 135 -11.78 -10.11 9.41
CA ASN A 135 -12.26 -9.61 8.13
C ASN A 135 -12.88 -10.71 7.28
N HIS A 136 -12.34 -11.94 7.33
CA HIS A 136 -12.91 -13.09 6.64
C HIS A 136 -14.30 -13.49 7.17
N ARG A 137 -14.53 -13.35 8.48
CA ARG A 137 -15.81 -13.68 9.13
C ARG A 137 -16.93 -12.68 8.88
N LYS A 138 -16.63 -11.50 8.35
CA LYS A 138 -17.67 -10.53 7.98
C LYS A 138 -18.54 -11.09 6.87
N THR A 139 -19.86 -10.98 7.06
CA THR A 139 -20.84 -11.23 5.99
C THR A 139 -20.70 -10.10 4.98
N ASP A 140 -20.67 -10.43 3.66
CA ASP A 140 -20.64 -9.44 2.60
C ASP A 140 -21.99 -8.70 2.59
N GLU A 141 -22.08 -7.57 3.27
CA GLU A 141 -23.11 -6.58 2.97
C GLU A 141 -22.70 -5.93 1.64
N VAL A 142 -23.13 -6.52 0.54
CA VAL A 142 -23.07 -5.90 -0.77
C VAL A 142 -23.93 -4.63 -0.68
N PRO A 143 -23.37 -3.41 -0.88
CA PRO A 143 -24.20 -2.21 -0.94
C PRO A 143 -25.05 -2.31 -2.20
N SER A 144 -26.30 -2.69 -2.03
CA SER A 144 -27.31 -2.78 -3.09
C SER A 144 -27.57 -1.46 -3.81
N ALA A 145 -27.07 -0.34 -3.30
CA ALA A 145 -27.33 0.99 -3.85
C ALA A 145 -26.54 1.32 -5.13
N ALA A 146 -25.31 0.82 -5.31
CA ALA A 146 -24.50 1.19 -6.47
C ALA A 146 -24.95 0.50 -7.78
N GLY A 147 -25.68 -0.61 -7.69
CA GLY A 147 -26.22 -1.31 -8.86
C GLY A 147 -27.52 -0.67 -9.40
N GLN A 148 -28.30 -0.04 -8.55
CA GLN A 148 -29.57 0.55 -8.94
C GLN A 148 -29.41 1.86 -9.68
N ASP A 149 -28.44 2.70 -9.29
CA ASP A 149 -28.18 3.98 -9.95
C ASP A 149 -27.61 3.79 -11.37
N MET A 150 -26.85 2.71 -11.62
CA MET A 150 -26.27 2.42 -12.94
C MET A 150 -27.31 1.86 -13.91
N VAL A 151 -28.31 1.15 -13.42
CA VAL A 151 -29.42 0.64 -14.25
C VAL A 151 -30.40 1.75 -14.56
N ALA A 152 -30.74 2.60 -13.58
CA ALA A 152 -31.62 3.75 -13.78
C ALA A 152 -31.07 4.77 -14.80
N HIS A 153 -29.74 4.96 -14.83
CA HIS A 153 -29.10 5.87 -15.80
C HIS A 153 -29.06 5.29 -17.22
N ARG A 154 -29.25 3.98 -17.38
CA ARG A 154 -29.29 3.31 -18.69
C ARG A 154 -30.67 3.32 -19.33
N GLU A 155 -31.73 3.48 -18.52
CA GLU A 155 -33.09 3.53 -19.02
C GLU A 155 -33.55 4.97 -19.41
N THR A 156 -32.70 5.98 -19.13
CA THR A 156 -32.99 7.40 -19.45
C THR A 156 -32.19 7.94 -20.65
N LEU A 157 -31.46 7.09 -21.38
CA LEU A 157 -30.78 7.40 -22.65
C LEU A 157 -31.38 6.60 -23.80
#